data_3cab3cf7a6f26f7ddd259e64884c93c5
#
_entry.id   3cab3cf7a6f26f7ddd259e64884c93c5
#
_cell.length_a   1.000
_cell.length_b   1.000
_cell.length_c   1.000
_cell.angle_alpha   90.00
_cell.angle_beta   90.00
_cell.angle_gamma   90.00
#
_symmetry.space_group_name_H-M   'P 1'
#
loop_
_entity.id
_entity.type
_entity.pdbx_description
1 polymer ?
#
loop_
_entity_poly.entity_id
_entity_poly.type
_entity_poly.pdbx_seq_one_letter_code
_entity_poly.pdbx_strand_id
1 'polypeptide(L)'
;MVWQDFMFACSVYELTPEFEANIRQEFIDNIKRLRHHASLALWCGNNEMEMFVKQGTWVTKPTEMRDYLFMYERIIPEVLSEYDPDTFYWPASPSSGGSFDEPNDPNRGDVHYWEVWHGNKPFSEYRKYFFRYASEFGFQSFPSVKTLETVTDDPKELNPFSYVMEKHQRNYGGNGKIAKYMQ
;
A
#
# COMPACT_ATOMS: atom_id res chain seq x y z
N MET A 1 11.64 -14.11 1.86
CA MET A 1 10.58 -13.80 2.84
C MET A 1 9.55 -12.93 2.13
N VAL A 2 8.27 -13.26 2.23
CA VAL A 2 7.16 -12.58 1.57
C VAL A 2 6.23 -12.00 2.63
N TRP A 3 5.96 -10.73 2.55
CA TRP A 3 4.87 -10.01 3.20
C TRP A 3 3.73 -9.96 2.19
N GLN A 4 2.58 -10.54 2.51
CA GLN A 4 1.46 -10.64 1.59
C GLN A 4 0.27 -9.82 2.07
N ASP A 5 -0.05 -8.76 1.35
CA ASP A 5 -1.29 -8.01 1.57
C ASP A 5 -2.49 -8.75 0.99
N PHE A 6 -3.61 -8.67 1.70
CA PHE A 6 -4.91 -8.83 1.05
C PHE A 6 -5.17 -7.63 0.13
N MET A 7 -5.98 -7.82 -0.90
CA MET A 7 -6.09 -6.91 -2.05
C MET A 7 -6.85 -5.59 -1.77
N PHE A 8 -6.67 -5.02 -0.61
CA PHE A 8 -7.27 -3.75 -0.21
C PHE A 8 -6.20 -2.67 -0.06
N ALA A 9 -6.36 -1.59 -0.82
CA ALA A 9 -5.40 -0.49 -0.80
C ALA A 9 -6.09 0.85 -1.06
N CYS A 10 -5.67 1.88 -0.33
CA CYS A 10 -5.96 3.29 -0.63
C CYS A 10 -7.42 3.57 -1.00
N SER A 11 -8.38 2.98 -0.29
CA SER A 11 -9.81 3.13 -0.54
C SER A 11 -10.63 2.95 0.73
N VAL A 12 -11.92 3.19 0.67
CA VAL A 12 -12.89 2.90 1.73
C VAL A 12 -13.99 2.02 1.14
N TYR A 13 -14.39 0.99 1.89
CA TYR A 13 -15.37 0.01 1.45
C TYR A 13 -16.57 0.02 2.40
N GLU A 14 -17.76 -0.14 1.84
CA GLU A 14 -18.99 -0.40 2.58
C GLU A 14 -19.17 -1.92 2.71
N LEU A 15 -19.29 -2.40 3.94
CA LEU A 15 -19.46 -3.81 4.24
C LEU A 15 -20.92 -4.22 4.14
N THR A 16 -21.40 -4.46 2.91
CA THR A 16 -22.71 -5.10 2.71
C THR A 16 -22.61 -6.60 2.92
N PRO A 17 -23.76 -7.29 3.20
CA PRO A 17 -23.76 -8.75 3.32
C PRO A 17 -23.21 -9.50 2.09
N GLU A 18 -23.51 -8.99 0.90
CA GLU A 18 -23.02 -9.56 -0.35
C GLU A 18 -21.49 -9.36 -0.50
N PHE A 19 -21.00 -8.17 -0.13
CA PHE A 19 -19.57 -7.88 -0.15
C PHE A 19 -18.82 -8.71 0.89
N GLU A 20 -19.36 -8.84 2.12
CA GLU A 20 -18.77 -9.70 3.15
C GLU A 20 -18.66 -11.16 2.66
N ALA A 21 -19.72 -11.71 2.09
CA ALA A 21 -19.69 -13.08 1.56
C ALA A 21 -18.61 -13.25 0.49
N ASN A 22 -18.49 -12.27 -0.41
CA ASN A 22 -17.50 -12.29 -1.49
C ASN A 22 -16.06 -12.21 -0.96
N ILE A 23 -15.77 -11.27 -0.05
CA ILE A 23 -14.41 -11.12 0.48
C ILE A 23 -14.00 -12.28 1.37
N ARG A 24 -14.92 -12.88 2.14
CA ARG A 24 -14.63 -14.10 2.91
C ARG A 24 -14.18 -15.25 2.00
N GLN A 25 -14.87 -15.44 0.88
CA GLN A 25 -14.46 -16.46 -0.09
C GLN A 25 -13.10 -16.14 -0.71
N GLU A 26 -12.87 -14.89 -1.08
CA GLU A 26 -11.58 -14.40 -1.56
C GLU A 26 -10.44 -14.69 -0.58
N PHE A 27 -10.64 -14.40 0.71
CA PHE A 27 -9.64 -14.68 1.75
C PHE A 27 -9.36 -16.17 1.83
N ILE A 28 -10.39 -17.01 1.91
CA ILE A 28 -10.27 -18.46 2.00
C ILE A 28 -9.47 -19.03 0.81
N ASP A 29 -9.79 -18.59 -0.39
CA ASP A 29 -9.15 -19.08 -1.61
C ASP A 29 -7.66 -18.69 -1.67
N ASN A 30 -7.33 -17.45 -1.36
CA ASN A 30 -5.95 -16.98 -1.36
C ASN A 30 -5.12 -17.58 -0.22
N ILE A 31 -5.68 -17.68 1.00
CA ILE A 31 -5.00 -18.32 2.12
C ILE A 31 -4.69 -19.79 1.79
N LYS A 32 -5.66 -20.55 1.33
CA LYS A 32 -5.44 -21.96 0.93
C LYS A 32 -4.39 -22.11 -0.18
N ARG A 33 -4.37 -21.17 -1.11
CA ARG A 33 -3.43 -21.19 -2.23
C ARG A 33 -2.00 -20.86 -1.81
N LEU A 34 -1.80 -19.99 -0.79
CA LEU A 34 -0.50 -19.43 -0.47
C LEU A 34 0.11 -19.92 0.85
N ARG A 35 -0.68 -20.34 1.83
CA ARG A 35 -0.23 -20.69 3.18
C ARG A 35 0.87 -21.75 3.26
N HIS A 36 0.98 -22.61 2.25
CA HIS A 36 1.95 -23.71 2.23
C HIS A 36 3.35 -23.29 1.75
N HIS A 37 3.52 -22.04 1.31
CA HIS A 37 4.82 -21.54 0.89
C HIS A 37 5.67 -21.10 2.07
N ALA A 38 6.80 -21.78 2.29
CA ALA A 38 7.73 -21.47 3.38
C ALA A 38 8.30 -20.04 3.35
N SER A 39 8.18 -19.34 2.21
CA SER A 39 8.58 -17.93 2.07
C SER A 39 7.57 -16.96 2.66
N LEU A 40 6.31 -17.35 2.88
CA LEU A 40 5.29 -16.50 3.46
C LEU A 40 5.63 -16.20 4.92
N ALA A 41 5.79 -14.94 5.25
CA ALA A 41 6.17 -14.51 6.59
C ALA A 41 5.00 -13.94 7.39
N LEU A 42 4.13 -13.20 6.71
CA LEU A 42 2.94 -12.64 7.33
C LEU A 42 1.86 -12.32 6.29
N TRP A 43 0.64 -12.23 6.80
CA TRP A 43 -0.52 -11.67 6.12
C TRP A 43 -0.75 -10.24 6.60
N CYS A 44 -0.98 -9.30 5.68
CA CYS A 44 -1.34 -7.93 6.00
C CYS A 44 -2.75 -7.62 5.51
N GLY A 45 -3.54 -6.95 6.34
CA GLY A 45 -4.96 -6.70 6.06
C GLY A 45 -5.19 -5.74 4.91
N ASN A 46 -4.45 -4.62 4.89
CA ASN A 46 -4.64 -3.60 3.86
C ASN A 46 -3.44 -2.64 3.77
N ASN A 47 -3.37 -1.91 2.66
CA ASN A 47 -2.43 -0.81 2.46
C ASN A 47 -3.08 0.55 2.71
N GLU A 48 -2.54 1.32 3.66
CA GLU A 48 -2.82 2.72 3.99
C GLU A 48 -4.24 3.05 4.47
N MET A 49 -5.16 2.10 4.55
CA MET A 49 -6.55 2.41 4.89
C MET A 49 -6.71 2.80 6.36
N GLU A 50 -5.99 2.17 7.30
CA GLU A 50 -6.05 2.53 8.72
C GLU A 50 -5.68 3.99 8.93
N MET A 51 -4.58 4.41 8.34
CA MET A 51 -4.08 5.77 8.41
C MET A 51 -5.07 6.78 7.82
N PHE A 52 -5.60 6.51 6.64
CA PHE A 52 -6.53 7.43 5.98
C PHE A 52 -7.90 7.47 6.65
N VAL A 53 -8.39 6.36 7.17
CA VAL A 53 -9.64 6.31 7.96
C VAL A 53 -9.47 7.11 9.26
N LYS A 54 -8.35 6.93 9.97
CA LYS A 54 -8.01 7.71 11.16
C LYS A 54 -7.95 9.21 10.89
N GLN A 55 -7.36 9.61 9.77
CA GLN A 55 -7.28 11.01 9.36
C GLN A 55 -8.60 11.58 8.86
N GLY A 56 -9.59 10.74 8.59
CA GLY A 56 -10.86 11.15 8.00
C GLY A 56 -10.77 11.59 6.54
N THR A 57 -9.67 11.26 5.85
CA THR A 57 -9.38 11.77 4.50
C THR A 57 -10.40 11.27 3.46
N TRP A 58 -10.83 10.01 3.57
CA TRP A 58 -11.79 9.39 2.65
C TRP A 58 -13.10 8.98 3.30
N VAL A 59 -13.20 9.12 4.61
CA VAL A 59 -14.39 8.73 5.36
C VAL A 59 -15.49 9.78 5.15
N THR A 60 -16.62 9.33 4.64
CA THR A 60 -17.82 10.16 4.42
C THR A 60 -18.94 9.82 5.38
N LYS A 61 -18.94 8.61 5.94
CA LYS A 61 -19.97 8.10 6.86
C LYS A 61 -19.32 7.47 8.09
N PRO A 62 -19.92 7.62 9.29
CA PRO A 62 -19.42 6.92 10.50
C PRO A 62 -19.40 5.40 10.39
N THR A 63 -20.26 4.83 9.55
CA THR A 63 -20.34 3.39 9.28
C THR A 63 -19.06 2.85 8.63
N GLU A 64 -18.34 3.66 7.86
CA GLU A 64 -17.10 3.25 7.18
C GLU A 64 -15.97 2.93 8.14
N MET A 65 -15.89 3.64 9.28
CA MET A 65 -14.95 3.30 10.36
C MET A 65 -15.30 1.96 11.02
N ARG A 66 -16.58 1.72 11.28
CA ARG A 66 -17.06 0.43 11.79
C ARG A 66 -16.74 -0.69 10.80
N ASP A 67 -17.03 -0.49 9.53
CA ASP A 67 -16.84 -1.47 8.48
C ASP A 67 -15.36 -1.82 8.32
N TYR A 68 -14.47 -0.81 8.45
CA TYR A 68 -13.01 -1.02 8.51
C TYR A 68 -12.63 -2.00 9.63
N LEU A 69 -13.07 -1.73 10.88
CA LEU A 69 -12.75 -2.58 12.03
C LEU A 69 -13.29 -4.01 11.83
N PHE A 70 -14.51 -4.13 11.31
CA PHE A 70 -15.09 -5.46 11.03
C PHE A 70 -14.28 -6.23 9.99
N MET A 71 -13.88 -5.60 8.89
CA MET A 71 -13.12 -6.26 7.83
C MET A 71 -11.74 -6.71 8.30
N TYR A 72 -10.97 -5.82 8.89
CA TYR A 72 -9.54 -6.04 9.13
C TYR A 72 -9.20 -6.53 10.53
N GLU A 73 -10.01 -6.21 11.54
CA GLU A 73 -9.72 -6.62 12.92
C GLU A 73 -10.64 -7.76 13.42
N ARG A 74 -11.62 -8.17 12.60
CA ARG A 74 -12.51 -9.28 12.94
C ARG A 74 -12.58 -10.34 11.84
N ILE A 75 -13.05 -10.00 10.62
CA ILE A 75 -13.33 -10.98 9.57
C ILE A 75 -12.04 -11.69 9.12
N ILE A 76 -10.96 -10.96 8.82
CA ILE A 76 -9.70 -11.58 8.41
C ILE A 76 -9.12 -12.46 9.53
N PRO A 77 -9.00 -12.01 10.80
CA PRO A 77 -8.59 -12.86 11.90
C PRO A 77 -9.45 -14.11 12.09
N GLU A 78 -10.78 -14.02 11.97
CA GLU A 78 -11.67 -15.19 12.01
C GLU A 78 -11.33 -16.21 10.93
N VAL A 79 -11.17 -15.77 9.69
CA VAL A 79 -10.83 -16.65 8.57
C VAL A 79 -9.42 -17.24 8.74
N LEU A 80 -8.45 -16.43 9.16
CA LEU A 80 -7.09 -16.93 9.41
C LEU A 80 -7.04 -17.96 10.53
N SER A 81 -7.82 -17.77 11.60
CA SER A 81 -7.87 -18.74 12.71
C SER A 81 -8.32 -20.13 12.27
N GLU A 82 -9.12 -20.22 11.19
CA GLU A 82 -9.58 -21.51 10.63
C GLU A 82 -8.62 -22.08 9.58
N TYR A 83 -8.06 -21.21 8.72
CA TYR A 83 -7.36 -21.68 7.52
C TYR A 83 -5.83 -21.54 7.58
N ASP A 84 -5.28 -20.65 8.41
CA ASP A 84 -3.83 -20.47 8.60
C ASP A 84 -3.50 -19.83 9.97
N PRO A 85 -3.72 -20.55 11.07
CA PRO A 85 -3.57 -20.00 12.42
C PRO A 85 -2.11 -19.73 12.82
N ASP A 86 -1.16 -20.25 12.08
CA ASP A 86 0.27 -20.20 12.44
C ASP A 86 0.99 -18.98 11.81
N THR A 87 0.49 -18.46 10.70
CA THR A 87 1.11 -17.31 10.03
C THR A 87 0.68 -16.00 10.71
N PHE A 88 1.66 -15.16 11.02
CA PHE A 88 1.42 -13.88 11.68
C PHE A 88 0.52 -12.98 10.84
N TYR A 89 -0.43 -12.30 11.49
CA TYR A 89 -1.31 -11.32 10.87
C TYR A 89 -1.00 -9.90 11.35
N TRP A 90 -0.89 -8.97 10.40
CA TRP A 90 -0.74 -7.54 10.65
C TRP A 90 -1.95 -6.79 10.06
N PRO A 91 -2.68 -5.94 10.82
CA PRO A 91 -4.00 -5.44 10.38
C PRO A 91 -3.93 -4.46 9.22
N ALA A 92 -2.87 -3.67 9.14
CA ALA A 92 -2.67 -2.68 8.07
C ALA A 92 -1.19 -2.35 7.89
N SER A 93 -0.84 -1.72 6.79
CA SER A 93 0.46 -1.11 6.54
C SER A 93 0.23 0.34 6.03
N PRO A 94 0.69 1.40 6.74
CA PRO A 94 1.34 1.32 8.04
C PRO A 94 0.34 1.10 9.19
N SER A 95 0.84 0.53 10.29
CA SER A 95 0.05 0.35 11.52
C SER A 95 0.95 0.35 12.76
N SER A 96 0.38 0.68 13.91
CA SER A 96 0.99 0.47 15.22
C SER A 96 0.39 -0.72 15.98
N GLY A 97 -0.41 -1.55 15.29
CA GLY A 97 -1.05 -2.74 15.85
C GLY A 97 -2.57 -2.77 15.72
N GLY A 98 -3.17 -1.80 15.04
CA GLY A 98 -4.60 -1.74 14.76
C GLY A 98 -5.38 -0.76 15.64
N SER A 99 -6.70 -0.80 15.50
CA SER A 99 -7.66 0.01 16.28
C SER A 99 -7.44 1.52 16.16
N PHE A 100 -6.88 1.99 15.06
CA PHE A 100 -6.54 3.39 14.80
C PHE A 100 -5.57 4.01 15.84
N ASP A 101 -4.77 3.18 16.53
CA ASP A 101 -3.80 3.67 17.51
C ASP A 101 -2.52 4.17 16.83
N GLU A 102 -2.52 5.45 16.48
CA GLU A 102 -1.39 6.16 15.87
C GLU A 102 -0.74 5.38 14.72
N PRO A 103 -1.51 5.01 13.68
CA PRO A 103 -0.94 4.40 12.49
C PRO A 103 0.09 5.34 11.88
N ASN A 104 1.23 4.79 11.48
CA ASN A 104 2.40 5.53 11.01
C ASN A 104 3.24 6.22 12.11
N ASP A 105 3.18 5.75 13.37
CA ASP A 105 4.08 6.20 14.45
C ASP A 105 5.52 5.78 14.11
N PRO A 106 6.49 6.72 14.11
CA PRO A 106 7.88 6.43 13.74
C PRO A 106 8.60 5.41 14.64
N ASN A 107 8.08 5.14 15.85
CA ASN A 107 8.70 4.28 16.83
C ASN A 107 7.98 2.94 17.05
N ARG A 108 6.84 2.71 16.38
CA ARG A 108 6.01 1.50 16.54
C ARG A 108 5.63 0.93 15.20
N GLY A 109 5.49 -0.42 15.15
CA GLY A 109 5.01 -1.11 13.96
C GLY A 109 5.84 -0.82 12.72
N ASP A 110 5.17 -0.49 11.64
CA ASP A 110 5.75 -0.12 10.37
C ASP A 110 5.32 1.28 9.91
N VAL A 111 6.13 1.88 9.03
CA VAL A 111 5.98 3.27 8.61
C VAL A 111 6.01 3.37 7.08
N HIS A 112 5.11 4.16 6.52
CA HIS A 112 5.18 4.68 5.16
C HIS A 112 5.74 6.10 5.19
N TYR A 113 6.87 6.32 4.52
CA TYR A 113 7.57 7.60 4.54
C TYR A 113 7.74 8.20 3.15
N TRP A 114 6.80 9.06 2.79
CA TRP A 114 6.71 9.66 1.46
C TRP A 114 7.05 11.16 1.40
N GLU A 115 7.71 11.69 2.42
CA GLU A 115 8.02 13.12 2.52
C GLU A 115 8.93 13.64 1.39
N VAL A 116 9.81 12.80 0.86
CA VAL A 116 10.63 13.18 -0.29
C VAL A 116 9.79 13.18 -1.55
N TRP A 117 9.13 12.06 -1.90
CA TRP A 117 8.40 11.92 -3.15
C TRP A 117 7.10 12.74 -3.17
N HIS A 118 6.22 12.56 -2.18
CA HIS A 118 4.94 13.29 -2.11
C HIS A 118 5.07 14.64 -1.41
N GLY A 119 5.88 14.73 -0.36
CA GLY A 119 6.09 15.96 0.41
C GLY A 119 7.05 16.96 -0.24
N ASN A 120 7.71 16.60 -1.36
CA ASN A 120 8.69 17.45 -2.05
C ASN A 120 9.86 17.95 -1.17
N LYS A 121 10.18 17.21 -0.10
CA LYS A 121 11.32 17.50 0.77
C LYS A 121 12.65 17.08 0.12
N PRO A 122 13.77 17.68 0.50
CA PRO A 122 15.08 17.29 -0.03
C PRO A 122 15.46 15.87 0.39
N PHE A 123 16.36 15.21 -0.34
CA PHE A 123 16.84 13.87 0.00
C PHE A 123 17.46 13.75 1.40
N SER A 124 17.96 14.85 1.96
CA SER A 124 18.41 14.88 3.36
C SER A 124 17.33 14.54 4.38
N GLU A 125 16.06 14.62 4.00
CA GLU A 125 14.93 14.24 4.83
C GLU A 125 15.00 12.77 5.26
N TYR A 126 15.50 11.86 4.42
CA TYR A 126 15.68 10.45 4.77
C TYR A 126 16.65 10.21 5.94
N ARG A 127 17.43 11.20 6.35
CA ARG A 127 18.36 11.11 7.47
C ARG A 127 17.81 11.60 8.81
N LYS A 128 16.57 12.08 8.84
CA LYS A 128 15.97 12.65 10.05
C LYS A 128 15.41 11.62 11.01
N TYR A 129 15.04 10.44 10.49
CA TYR A 129 14.36 9.42 11.27
C TYR A 129 15.07 8.09 11.20
N PHE A 130 14.95 7.33 12.28
CA PHE A 130 15.42 5.95 12.38
C PHE A 130 14.19 5.10 12.73
N PHE A 131 13.37 4.82 11.72
CA PHE A 131 12.16 4.03 11.89
C PHE A 131 12.50 2.62 12.39
N ARG A 132 11.60 2.05 13.17
CA ARG A 132 11.70 0.65 13.58
C ARG A 132 11.61 -0.28 12.36
N TYR A 133 10.70 0.00 11.48
CA TYR A 133 10.57 -0.64 10.17
C TYR A 133 9.92 0.34 9.18
N ALA A 134 10.57 0.64 8.09
CA ALA A 134 10.00 1.40 6.98
C ALA A 134 9.55 0.41 5.90
N SER A 135 8.25 0.12 5.85
CA SER A 135 7.64 -0.79 4.87
C SER A 135 7.52 -0.14 3.50
N GLU A 136 7.31 1.18 3.47
CA GLU A 136 7.29 1.96 2.24
C GLU A 136 8.07 3.26 2.37
N PHE A 137 8.89 3.52 1.38
CA PHE A 137 9.53 4.81 1.11
C PHE A 137 10.06 4.78 -0.31
N GLY A 138 10.46 5.92 -0.84
CA GLY A 138 11.17 5.87 -2.10
C GLY A 138 11.01 7.11 -2.95
N PHE A 139 11.44 6.93 -4.20
CA PHE A 139 11.46 7.94 -5.22
C PHE A 139 11.31 7.27 -6.58
N GLN A 140 10.41 7.75 -7.40
CA GLN A 140 10.20 7.19 -8.72
C GLN A 140 11.38 7.49 -9.64
N SER A 141 11.80 6.51 -10.42
CA SER A 141 12.78 6.67 -11.49
C SER A 141 12.17 6.31 -12.84
N PHE A 142 12.80 6.77 -13.91
CA PHE A 142 12.49 6.26 -15.24
C PHE A 142 12.96 4.80 -15.37
N PRO A 143 12.24 3.97 -16.14
CA PRO A 143 12.72 2.65 -16.51
C PRO A 143 13.95 2.75 -17.41
N SER A 144 14.62 1.62 -17.67
CA SER A 144 15.75 1.60 -18.60
C SER A 144 15.34 2.03 -20.01
N VAL A 145 16.25 2.58 -20.78
CA VAL A 145 16.02 2.97 -22.19
C VAL A 145 15.44 1.80 -22.99
N LYS A 146 15.99 0.59 -22.81
CA LYS A 146 15.49 -0.62 -23.45
C LYS A 146 14.01 -0.90 -23.14
N THR A 147 13.55 -0.59 -21.93
CA THR A 147 12.13 -0.71 -21.56
C THR A 147 11.30 0.39 -22.21
N LEU A 148 11.82 1.63 -22.25
CA LEU A 148 11.13 2.74 -22.92
C LEU A 148 10.96 2.50 -24.42
N GLU A 149 11.93 1.88 -25.08
CA GLU A 149 11.85 1.49 -26.50
C GLU A 149 10.72 0.48 -26.81
N THR A 150 10.19 -0.23 -25.80
CA THR A 150 9.02 -1.08 -25.98
C THR A 150 7.69 -0.34 -25.94
N VAL A 151 7.71 0.94 -25.55
CA VAL A 151 6.49 1.78 -25.40
C VAL A 151 6.10 2.42 -26.73
N THR A 152 7.08 2.74 -27.59
CA THR A 152 6.85 3.42 -28.86
C THR A 152 7.96 3.09 -29.86
N ASP A 153 7.56 2.97 -31.12
CA ASP A 153 8.49 2.80 -32.25
C ASP A 153 8.97 4.15 -32.81
N ASP A 154 8.39 5.27 -32.36
CA ASP A 154 8.83 6.62 -32.80
C ASP A 154 9.96 7.15 -31.90
N PRO A 155 11.20 7.30 -32.42
CA PRO A 155 12.31 7.82 -31.64
C PRO A 155 12.09 9.24 -31.08
N LYS A 156 11.21 10.03 -31.68
CA LYS A 156 10.89 11.37 -31.19
C LYS A 156 10.06 11.35 -29.91
N GLU A 157 9.32 10.26 -29.70
CA GLU A 157 8.50 10.03 -28.51
C GLU A 157 9.32 9.42 -27.35
N LEU A 158 10.57 8.98 -27.57
CA LEU A 158 11.49 8.51 -26.52
C LEU A 158 12.05 9.69 -25.69
N ASN A 159 11.16 10.51 -25.20
CA ASN A 159 11.42 11.69 -24.40
C ASN A 159 10.47 11.70 -23.20
N PRO A 160 10.97 11.79 -21.94
CA PRO A 160 10.14 11.75 -20.74
C PRO A 160 8.97 12.75 -20.74
N PHE A 161 9.06 13.81 -21.49
CA PHE A 161 8.02 14.86 -21.61
C PHE A 161 7.19 14.76 -22.90
N SER A 162 7.35 13.71 -23.68
CA SER A 162 6.50 13.45 -24.85
C SER A 162 5.10 13.02 -24.43
N TYR A 163 4.13 13.19 -25.33
CA TYR A 163 2.76 12.77 -25.05
C TYR A 163 2.65 11.29 -24.73
N VAL A 164 3.36 10.42 -25.45
CA VAL A 164 3.33 8.98 -25.24
C VAL A 164 3.89 8.64 -23.84
N MET A 165 5.04 9.19 -23.48
CA MET A 165 5.66 8.91 -22.17
C MET A 165 4.85 9.51 -21.01
N GLU A 166 4.26 10.69 -21.16
CA GLU A 166 3.34 11.27 -20.17
C GLU A 166 2.09 10.38 -19.96
N LYS A 167 1.58 9.73 -21.01
CA LYS A 167 0.47 8.78 -20.88
C LYS A 167 0.84 7.49 -20.14
N HIS A 168 2.08 7.08 -20.15
CA HIS A 168 2.58 5.95 -19.37
C HIS A 168 2.95 6.31 -17.92
N GLN A 169 3.08 7.61 -17.61
CA GLN A 169 3.27 8.09 -16.24
C GLN A 169 1.93 8.06 -15.50
N ARG A 170 1.88 7.31 -14.38
CA ARG A 170 0.65 7.17 -13.58
C ARG A 170 0.66 8.02 -12.31
N ASN A 171 1.79 8.58 -11.93
CA ASN A 171 1.84 9.52 -10.83
C ASN A 171 1.63 10.95 -11.36
N TYR A 172 0.63 11.65 -10.84
CA TYR A 172 0.37 13.04 -11.23
C TYR A 172 1.60 13.91 -10.95
N GLY A 173 2.12 14.53 -12.00
CA GLY A 173 3.32 15.37 -11.92
C GLY A 173 4.62 14.59 -11.70
N GLY A 174 4.64 13.26 -11.88
CA GLY A 174 5.80 12.40 -11.63
C GLY A 174 7.04 12.82 -12.41
N ASN A 175 6.93 13.06 -13.72
CA ASN A 175 8.04 13.49 -14.54
C ASN A 175 8.61 14.84 -14.10
N GLY A 176 7.75 15.80 -13.72
CA GLY A 176 8.16 17.08 -13.17
C GLY A 176 8.88 16.97 -11.83
N LYS A 177 8.41 16.05 -10.95
CA LYS A 177 9.09 15.76 -9.68
C LYS A 177 10.49 15.18 -9.92
N ILE A 178 10.62 14.21 -10.81
CA ILE A 178 11.94 13.64 -11.17
C ILE A 178 12.86 14.73 -11.68
N ALA A 179 12.41 15.54 -12.63
CA ALA A 179 13.21 16.63 -13.19
C ALA A 179 13.66 17.66 -12.14
N LYS A 180 12.80 17.99 -11.17
CA LYS A 180 13.13 18.87 -10.05
C LYS A 180 14.33 18.38 -9.23
N TYR A 181 14.41 17.08 -8.97
CA TYR A 181 15.49 16.51 -8.17
C TYR A 181 16.77 16.21 -8.96
N MET A 182 16.73 16.35 -10.29
CA MET A 182 17.90 16.24 -11.16
C MET A 182 18.66 17.56 -11.32
N GLN A 183 18.11 18.67 -10.84
CA GLN A 183 18.73 20.00 -10.85
C GLN A 183 19.62 20.20 -9.62
#